data_eb7540cad4f206e39cbf75e808bfe150
#
_entry.id   eb7540cad4f206e39cbf75e808bfe150
#
_cell.length_a   1.000
_cell.length_b   1.000
_cell.length_c   1.000
_cell.angle_alpha   90.00
_cell.angle_beta   90.00
_cell.angle_gamma   90.00
#
_symmetry.space_group_name_H-M   'P 1'
#
loop_
_entity.id
_entity.type
_entity.pdbx_description
1 polymer ?
#
loop_
_entity_poly.entity_id
_entity_poly.type
_entity_poly.pdbx_seq_one_letter_code
_entity_poly.pdbx_strand_id
1 'polypeptide(L)'
;STRQPSAFCGVTGIKPTYGRCSRYGIIAFASSLDQAGPIAKDVRDCAVMLKNMAGHDVRDSTSAKAEVPDFEKFIGMDVRGMKIGIPAEYRPDGLNAEIAAVWDRGIEMLKARGADIVDISLPHTKYALATYYIIAPAEASSNLARYDGLRYGLRVPGEHLDNMYINSRTEGFGKEVKRRIMIGTYVLSAGYYDAYYLKAQKVRRLIRDDFVKAFEKCDVILTPTAPSPAFPIGDKSMLENPINMYLNDVFTVSVSLAGLPAMSLPAGLSAEGLPLGLQVIGKAFDEGSVFKTASALEEDIKFERK
;
A
#
# COMPACT_ATOMS: atom_id res chain seq x y z
N SER A 1 -4.19 2.09 -0.39
CA SER A 1 -5.36 2.30 -1.29
C SER A 1 -5.66 1.11 -2.22
N THR A 2 -4.71 0.22 -2.50
CA THR A 2 -4.94 -0.98 -3.33
C THR A 2 -5.11 -2.22 -2.46
N ARG A 3 -4.17 -2.49 -1.56
CA ARG A 3 -4.09 -3.75 -0.81
C ARG A 3 -5.12 -3.86 0.32
N GLN A 4 -5.19 -2.85 1.17
CA GLN A 4 -6.13 -2.85 2.30
C GLN A 4 -7.59 -2.90 1.84
N PRO A 5 -8.06 -2.10 0.86
CA PRO A 5 -9.41 -2.24 0.34
C PRO A 5 -9.66 -3.61 -0.29
N SER A 6 -8.67 -4.20 -0.97
CA SER A 6 -8.80 -5.57 -1.51
C SER A 6 -9.02 -6.60 -0.41
N ALA A 7 -8.29 -6.51 0.70
CA ALA A 7 -8.49 -7.38 1.85
C ALA A 7 -9.92 -7.27 2.43
N PHE A 8 -10.41 -6.05 2.59
CA PHE A 8 -11.75 -5.78 3.12
C PHE A 8 -12.88 -6.23 2.20
N CYS A 9 -12.65 -6.20 0.88
CA CYS A 9 -13.67 -6.56 -0.12
C CYS A 9 -13.57 -8.01 -0.61
N GLY A 10 -12.63 -8.81 -0.12
CA GLY A 10 -12.45 -10.19 -0.56
C GLY A 10 -12.04 -10.32 -2.03
N VAL A 11 -11.23 -9.38 -2.52
CA VAL A 11 -10.70 -9.36 -3.88
C VAL A 11 -9.17 -9.33 -3.86
N THR A 12 -8.54 -9.56 -5.00
CA THR A 12 -7.09 -9.52 -5.14
C THR A 12 -6.66 -8.15 -5.66
N GLY A 13 -5.59 -7.58 -5.08
CA GLY A 13 -5.06 -6.30 -5.55
C GLY A 13 -3.56 -6.21 -5.36
N ILE A 14 -2.86 -5.76 -6.40
CA ILE A 14 -1.41 -5.57 -6.37
C ILE A 14 -1.05 -4.09 -6.51
N LYS A 15 -0.22 -3.60 -5.59
CA LYS A 15 0.57 -2.39 -5.77
C LYS A 15 1.93 -2.81 -6.33
N PRO A 16 2.24 -2.51 -7.60
CA PRO A 16 3.54 -2.84 -8.18
C PRO A 16 4.66 -1.99 -7.57
N THR A 17 5.88 -2.25 -7.97
CA THR A 17 7.05 -1.43 -7.64
C THR A 17 6.81 0.01 -8.05
N TYR A 18 7.24 0.97 -7.22
CA TYR A 18 7.16 2.39 -7.55
C TYR A 18 7.87 2.67 -8.89
N GLY A 19 7.17 3.32 -9.80
CA GLY A 19 7.64 3.58 -11.16
C GLY A 19 7.42 2.46 -12.18
N ARG A 20 6.82 1.31 -11.79
CA ARG A 20 6.48 0.23 -12.73
C ARG A 20 5.38 0.65 -13.72
N CYS A 21 4.41 1.43 -13.28
CA CYS A 21 3.36 2.01 -14.11
C CYS A 21 3.52 3.52 -14.14
N SER A 22 3.22 4.15 -15.29
CA SER A 22 3.20 5.60 -15.43
C SER A 22 2.13 6.23 -14.53
N ARG A 23 2.45 7.39 -13.98
CA ARG A 23 1.52 8.25 -13.23
C ARG A 23 0.94 9.37 -14.09
N TYR A 24 1.32 9.42 -15.37
CA TYR A 24 0.78 10.44 -16.27
C TYR A 24 -0.74 10.31 -16.40
N GLY A 25 -1.46 11.41 -16.18
CA GLY A 25 -2.92 11.44 -16.15
C GLY A 25 -3.53 11.14 -14.77
N ILE A 26 -2.74 10.77 -13.77
CA ILE A 26 -3.20 10.57 -12.38
C ILE A 26 -3.06 11.89 -11.62
N ILE A 27 -4.09 12.26 -10.85
CA ILE A 27 -4.03 13.39 -9.93
C ILE A 27 -3.00 13.08 -8.84
N ALA A 28 -1.93 13.88 -8.79
CA ALA A 28 -0.86 13.67 -7.82
C ALA A 28 -1.34 13.97 -6.40
N PHE A 29 -1.19 12.99 -5.50
CA PHE A 29 -1.41 13.15 -4.07
C PHE A 29 -0.06 13.21 -3.34
N ALA A 30 0.68 12.11 -3.29
CA ALA A 30 2.01 12.04 -2.69
C ALA A 30 3.00 11.52 -3.74
N SER A 31 3.71 12.41 -4.41
CA SER A 31 4.51 12.10 -5.61
C SER A 31 5.53 11.00 -5.43
N SER A 32 6.08 10.83 -4.23
CA SER A 32 7.05 9.78 -3.91
C SER A 32 6.41 8.44 -3.52
N LEU A 33 5.08 8.36 -3.46
CA LEU A 33 4.31 7.19 -3.01
C LEU A 33 3.24 6.77 -4.02
N ASP A 34 2.72 7.70 -4.83
CA ASP A 34 1.65 7.42 -5.79
C ASP A 34 2.07 6.33 -6.78
N GLN A 35 1.25 5.31 -6.90
CA GLN A 35 1.45 4.19 -7.79
C GLN A 35 0.12 3.56 -8.17
N ALA A 36 -0.18 3.46 -9.47
CA ALA A 36 -1.32 2.70 -9.97
C ALA A 36 -1.07 1.19 -9.82
N GLY A 37 -2.12 0.45 -9.50
CA GLY A 37 -2.09 -1.01 -9.42
C GLY A 37 -3.47 -1.60 -9.62
N PRO A 38 -3.60 -2.76 -10.28
CA PRO A 38 -4.88 -3.40 -10.55
C PRO A 38 -5.50 -4.03 -9.32
N ILE A 39 -6.83 -4.06 -9.31
CA ILE A 39 -7.67 -4.84 -8.41
C ILE A 39 -8.57 -5.71 -9.29
N ALA A 40 -8.61 -7.00 -9.02
CA ALA A 40 -9.37 -7.97 -9.80
C ALA A 40 -9.93 -9.09 -8.91
N LYS A 41 -10.65 -10.04 -9.51
CA LYS A 41 -11.20 -11.17 -8.75
C LYS A 41 -10.13 -12.13 -8.28
N ASP A 42 -9.10 -12.37 -9.09
CA ASP A 42 -8.07 -13.37 -8.83
C ASP A 42 -6.67 -12.87 -9.20
N VAL A 43 -5.67 -13.68 -8.88
CA VAL A 43 -4.26 -13.38 -9.11
C VAL A 43 -3.93 -13.31 -10.61
N ARG A 44 -4.55 -14.17 -11.43
CA ARG A 44 -4.32 -14.21 -12.88
C ARG A 44 -4.83 -12.92 -13.55
N ASP A 45 -6.03 -12.47 -13.22
CA ASP A 45 -6.59 -11.24 -13.77
C ASP A 45 -5.74 -10.03 -13.40
N CYS A 46 -5.20 -9.99 -12.17
CA CYS A 46 -4.23 -8.97 -11.77
C CYS A 46 -2.95 -9.03 -12.61
N ALA A 47 -2.46 -10.23 -12.98
CA ALA A 47 -1.27 -10.39 -13.82
C ALA A 47 -1.51 -9.85 -15.24
N VAL A 48 -2.65 -10.20 -15.85
CA VAL A 48 -3.08 -9.70 -17.17
C VAL A 48 -3.19 -8.18 -17.16
N MET A 49 -3.86 -7.61 -16.16
CA MET A 49 -4.04 -6.17 -16.05
C MET A 49 -2.70 -5.46 -15.86
N LEU A 50 -1.84 -5.95 -14.93
CA LEU A 50 -0.55 -5.32 -14.67
C LEU A 50 0.36 -5.35 -15.89
N LYS A 51 0.38 -6.44 -16.67
CA LYS A 51 1.15 -6.54 -17.91
C LYS A 51 0.79 -5.42 -18.90
N ASN A 52 -0.50 -5.08 -18.98
CA ASN A 52 -0.99 -4.03 -19.89
C ASN A 52 -0.84 -2.62 -19.32
N MET A 53 -0.70 -2.45 -18.00
CA MET A 53 -0.51 -1.15 -17.34
C MET A 53 0.95 -0.78 -17.20
N ALA A 54 1.84 -1.77 -17.09
CA ALA A 54 3.27 -1.56 -16.81
C ALA A 54 4.02 -1.12 -18.05
N GLY A 55 5.10 -0.35 -17.84
CA GLY A 55 6.00 0.07 -18.90
C GLY A 55 6.53 1.48 -18.70
N HIS A 56 7.59 1.80 -19.45
CA HIS A 56 8.21 3.12 -19.40
C HIS A 56 7.40 4.14 -20.20
N ASP A 57 7.10 5.27 -19.57
CA ASP A 57 6.43 6.42 -20.19
C ASP A 57 7.32 7.66 -20.07
N VAL A 58 7.74 8.22 -21.18
CA VAL A 58 8.58 9.43 -21.24
C VAL A 58 7.92 10.68 -20.64
N ARG A 59 6.59 10.67 -20.47
CA ARG A 59 5.81 11.75 -19.86
C ARG A 59 5.82 11.73 -18.34
N ASP A 60 6.30 10.64 -17.72
CA ASP A 60 6.47 10.53 -16.27
C ASP A 60 7.95 10.30 -15.94
N SER A 61 8.59 11.31 -15.37
CA SER A 61 10.01 11.26 -14.98
C SER A 61 10.34 10.19 -13.94
N THR A 62 9.36 9.67 -13.25
CA THR A 62 9.52 8.59 -12.25
C THR A 62 9.27 7.20 -12.82
N SER A 63 8.80 7.11 -14.07
CA SER A 63 8.57 5.85 -14.76
C SER A 63 9.89 5.12 -15.03
N ALA A 64 10.02 3.91 -14.51
CA ALA A 64 11.25 3.12 -14.60
C ALA A 64 11.45 2.52 -15.99
N LYS A 65 12.71 2.51 -16.46
CA LYS A 65 13.11 1.81 -17.69
C LYS A 65 13.41 0.34 -17.41
N ALA A 66 12.49 -0.34 -16.73
CA ALA A 66 12.61 -1.76 -16.42
C ALA A 66 11.77 -2.59 -17.39
N GLU A 67 12.31 -3.72 -17.82
CA GLU A 67 11.59 -4.68 -18.64
C GLU A 67 10.28 -5.12 -17.96
N VAL A 68 9.23 -5.27 -18.75
CA VAL A 68 7.94 -5.79 -18.28
C VAL A 68 7.86 -7.26 -18.63
N PRO A 69 8.00 -8.16 -17.64
CA PRO A 69 7.87 -9.59 -17.89
C PRO A 69 6.42 -9.96 -18.21
N ASP A 70 6.25 -11.12 -18.78
CA ASP A 70 4.95 -11.77 -18.92
C ASP A 70 4.54 -12.35 -17.55
N PHE A 71 3.80 -11.56 -16.76
CA PHE A 71 3.42 -11.94 -15.40
C PHE A 71 2.55 -13.21 -15.35
N GLU A 72 1.80 -13.51 -16.40
CA GLU A 72 0.98 -14.72 -16.46
C GLU A 72 1.82 -16.01 -16.41
N LYS A 73 3.07 -15.96 -16.88
CA LYS A 73 3.97 -17.12 -16.84
C LYS A 73 4.34 -17.58 -15.43
N PHE A 74 4.20 -16.70 -14.45
CA PHE A 74 4.50 -17.01 -13.04
C PHE A 74 3.33 -17.70 -12.33
N ILE A 75 2.11 -17.67 -12.91
CA ILE A 75 0.91 -18.27 -12.33
C ILE A 75 1.01 -19.78 -12.40
N GLY A 76 0.81 -20.45 -11.26
CA GLY A 76 0.88 -21.93 -11.17
C GLY A 76 2.29 -22.51 -11.15
N MET A 77 3.34 -21.66 -11.11
CA MET A 77 4.70 -22.14 -10.93
C MET A 77 4.93 -22.69 -9.51
N ASP A 78 5.73 -23.76 -9.42
CA ASP A 78 6.09 -24.38 -8.14
C ASP A 78 6.90 -23.42 -7.24
N VAL A 79 6.48 -23.29 -5.97
CA VAL A 79 7.15 -22.48 -4.95
C VAL A 79 8.18 -23.26 -4.12
N ARG A 80 8.43 -24.52 -4.45
CA ARG A 80 9.40 -25.39 -3.77
C ARG A 80 10.78 -24.73 -3.73
N GLY A 81 11.39 -24.72 -2.53
CA GLY A 81 12.69 -24.12 -2.28
C GLY A 81 12.71 -22.58 -2.27
N MET A 82 11.56 -21.90 -2.48
CA MET A 82 11.48 -20.47 -2.23
C MET A 82 11.53 -20.19 -0.74
N LYS A 83 12.28 -19.15 -0.37
CA LYS A 83 12.39 -18.69 1.00
C LYS A 83 11.35 -17.61 1.29
N ILE A 84 10.44 -17.92 2.21
CA ILE A 84 9.33 -17.03 2.60
C ILE A 84 9.68 -16.37 3.94
N GLY A 85 9.92 -15.07 3.94
CA GLY A 85 10.23 -14.29 5.13
C GLY A 85 8.99 -14.03 6.00
N ILE A 86 9.10 -14.28 7.29
CA ILE A 86 8.05 -13.98 8.27
C ILE A 86 8.58 -12.94 9.25
N PRO A 87 8.11 -11.68 9.20
CA PRO A 87 8.60 -10.62 10.08
C PRO A 87 8.02 -10.73 11.48
N ALA A 88 8.88 -10.79 12.50
CA ALA A 88 8.47 -10.88 13.89
C ALA A 88 7.61 -9.66 14.33
N GLU A 89 7.94 -8.47 13.83
CA GLU A 89 7.28 -7.21 14.21
C GLU A 89 5.84 -7.09 13.69
N TYR A 90 5.41 -7.99 12.78
CA TYR A 90 4.02 -8.03 12.29
C TYR A 90 3.10 -8.91 13.16
N ARG A 91 3.62 -9.44 14.28
CA ARG A 91 2.85 -10.09 15.36
C ARG A 91 2.88 -9.24 16.63
N PRO A 92 2.30 -8.01 16.63
CA PRO A 92 2.25 -7.21 17.83
C PRO A 92 1.35 -7.87 18.90
N ASP A 93 1.58 -7.52 20.15
CA ASP A 93 0.66 -7.86 21.23
C ASP A 93 -0.73 -7.33 20.90
N GLY A 94 -1.76 -8.20 21.03
CA GLY A 94 -3.14 -7.85 20.69
C GLY A 94 -3.51 -7.95 19.19
N LEU A 95 -2.68 -8.57 18.35
CA LEU A 95 -3.09 -8.91 16.99
C LEU A 95 -4.37 -9.76 17.04
N ASN A 96 -5.37 -9.40 16.22
CA ASN A 96 -6.64 -10.14 16.13
C ASN A 96 -6.36 -11.62 15.87
N ALA A 97 -6.96 -12.50 16.68
CA ALA A 97 -6.72 -13.94 16.63
C ALA A 97 -7.11 -14.58 15.29
N GLU A 98 -8.15 -14.07 14.63
CA GLU A 98 -8.57 -14.56 13.31
C GLU A 98 -7.55 -14.19 12.22
N ILE A 99 -6.96 -12.98 12.31
CA ILE A 99 -5.89 -12.53 11.42
C ILE A 99 -4.64 -13.39 11.64
N ALA A 100 -4.26 -13.66 12.89
CA ALA A 100 -3.14 -14.53 13.20
C ALA A 100 -3.36 -15.94 12.65
N ALA A 101 -4.55 -16.51 12.85
CA ALA A 101 -4.90 -17.85 12.37
C ALA A 101 -4.88 -17.98 10.83
N VAL A 102 -5.35 -16.95 10.12
CA VAL A 102 -5.28 -16.91 8.64
C VAL A 102 -3.82 -16.86 8.18
N TRP A 103 -2.99 -16.07 8.86
CA TRP A 103 -1.57 -15.97 8.54
C TRP A 103 -0.84 -17.29 8.79
N ASP A 104 -1.06 -17.93 9.93
CA ASP A 104 -0.48 -19.23 10.24
C ASP A 104 -0.88 -20.29 9.22
N ARG A 105 -2.15 -20.34 8.79
CA ARG A 105 -2.60 -21.23 7.70
C ARG A 105 -1.88 -20.95 6.40
N GLY A 106 -1.70 -19.68 6.01
CA GLY A 106 -0.96 -19.33 4.79
C GLY A 106 0.50 -19.77 4.85
N ILE A 107 1.15 -19.67 6.01
CA ILE A 107 2.51 -20.17 6.24
C ILE A 107 2.56 -21.69 6.05
N GLU A 108 1.65 -22.44 6.67
CA GLU A 108 1.62 -23.90 6.56
C GLU A 108 1.29 -24.39 5.14
N MET A 109 0.43 -23.68 4.39
CA MET A 109 0.15 -23.98 2.98
C MET A 109 1.42 -23.87 2.13
N LEU A 110 2.20 -22.80 2.25
CA LEU A 110 3.44 -22.61 1.50
C LEU A 110 4.50 -23.64 1.91
N LYS A 111 4.60 -23.94 3.19
CA LYS A 111 5.49 -25.01 3.72
C LYS A 111 5.13 -26.39 3.18
N ALA A 112 3.84 -26.71 3.11
CA ALA A 112 3.36 -27.97 2.53
C ALA A 112 3.68 -28.09 1.03
N ARG A 113 3.80 -26.97 0.31
CA ARG A 113 4.28 -26.90 -1.08
C ARG A 113 5.81 -26.95 -1.19
N GLY A 114 6.53 -27.10 -0.09
CA GLY A 114 7.98 -27.22 -0.06
C GLY A 114 8.73 -25.89 -0.08
N ALA A 115 8.09 -24.79 0.27
CA ALA A 115 8.79 -23.52 0.52
C ALA A 115 9.48 -23.55 1.89
N ASP A 116 10.61 -22.84 2.01
CA ASP A 116 11.37 -22.67 3.26
C ASP A 116 10.87 -21.43 4.01
N ILE A 117 10.47 -21.59 5.27
CA ILE A 117 10.02 -20.49 6.11
C ILE A 117 11.23 -19.94 6.86
N VAL A 118 11.43 -18.61 6.78
CA VAL A 118 12.58 -17.91 7.34
C VAL A 118 12.13 -16.77 8.25
N ASP A 119 12.57 -16.78 9.48
CA ASP A 119 12.33 -15.64 10.38
C ASP A 119 13.18 -14.43 9.97
N ILE A 120 12.52 -13.29 9.83
CA ILE A 120 13.15 -12.02 9.49
C ILE A 120 12.74 -10.94 10.49
N SER A 121 13.48 -9.82 10.48
CA SER A 121 13.19 -8.66 11.33
C SER A 121 13.11 -7.39 10.48
N LEU A 122 12.08 -6.56 10.76
CA LEU A 122 11.84 -5.25 10.16
C LEU A 122 11.69 -4.20 11.28
N PRO A 123 12.74 -3.91 12.06
CA PRO A 123 12.66 -3.21 13.35
C PRO A 123 12.15 -1.77 13.27
N HIS A 124 12.31 -1.11 12.10
CA HIS A 124 11.84 0.26 11.92
C HIS A 124 10.37 0.35 11.48
N THR A 125 9.67 -0.78 11.23
CA THR A 125 8.25 -0.81 10.85
C THR A 125 7.36 -0.09 11.86
N LYS A 126 7.69 -0.13 13.15
CA LYS A 126 6.97 0.61 14.21
C LYS A 126 6.87 2.13 13.98
N TYR A 127 7.76 2.70 13.16
CA TYR A 127 7.73 4.12 12.80
C TYR A 127 7.02 4.40 11.47
N ALA A 128 6.61 3.36 10.73
CA ALA A 128 6.13 3.50 9.36
C ALA A 128 4.85 4.35 9.28
N LEU A 129 3.90 4.14 10.19
CA LEU A 129 2.65 4.89 10.21
C LEU A 129 2.89 6.39 10.41
N ALA A 130 3.66 6.76 11.44
CA ALA A 130 4.00 8.16 11.70
C ALA A 130 4.78 8.79 10.52
N THR A 131 5.74 8.06 9.96
CA THR A 131 6.53 8.49 8.80
C THR A 131 5.64 8.77 7.59
N TYR A 132 4.70 7.88 7.29
CA TYR A 132 3.74 8.04 6.19
C TYR A 132 2.86 9.27 6.39
N TYR A 133 2.28 9.45 7.59
CA TYR A 133 1.39 10.58 7.88
C TYR A 133 2.09 11.93 8.06
N ILE A 134 3.42 11.95 7.99
CA ILE A 134 4.22 13.18 7.80
C ILE A 134 4.49 13.40 6.30
N ILE A 135 5.03 12.40 5.59
CA ILE A 135 5.45 12.54 4.19
C ILE A 135 4.26 12.76 3.26
N ALA A 136 3.23 11.92 3.35
CA ALA A 136 2.10 11.98 2.43
C ALA A 136 1.32 13.30 2.51
N PRO A 137 0.95 13.85 3.69
CA PRO A 137 0.34 15.17 3.78
C PRO A 137 1.26 16.30 3.32
N ALA A 138 2.57 16.23 3.59
CA ALA A 138 3.54 17.22 3.14
C ALA A 138 3.57 17.31 1.61
N GLU A 139 3.69 16.17 0.93
CA GLU A 139 3.67 16.11 -0.53
C GLU A 139 2.29 16.49 -1.10
N ALA A 140 1.19 16.07 -0.45
CA ALA A 140 -0.16 16.42 -0.85
C ALA A 140 -0.42 17.94 -0.77
N SER A 141 0.07 18.63 0.26
CA SER A 141 -0.09 20.08 0.38
C SER A 141 0.56 20.81 -0.81
N SER A 142 1.71 20.35 -1.26
CA SER A 142 2.40 20.90 -2.45
C SER A 142 1.67 20.51 -3.75
N ASN A 143 1.28 19.26 -3.92
CA ASN A 143 0.64 18.79 -5.14
C ASN A 143 -0.75 19.39 -5.34
N LEU A 144 -1.55 19.51 -4.28
CA LEU A 144 -2.91 20.04 -4.33
C LEU A 144 -2.94 21.58 -4.32
N ALA A 145 -1.81 22.26 -4.15
CA ALA A 145 -1.71 23.71 -4.26
C ALA A 145 -2.13 24.24 -5.63
N ARG A 146 -1.94 23.45 -6.69
CA ARG A 146 -2.29 23.81 -8.07
C ARG A 146 -3.79 23.78 -8.38
N TYR A 147 -4.62 23.23 -7.47
CA TYR A 147 -6.08 23.23 -7.59
C TYR A 147 -6.65 24.47 -6.88
N ASP A 148 -6.52 25.61 -7.54
CA ASP A 148 -6.84 26.93 -7.01
C ASP A 148 -7.99 27.65 -7.75
N GLY A 149 -8.56 26.97 -8.75
CA GLY A 149 -9.67 27.51 -9.55
C GLY A 149 -9.23 28.40 -10.73
N LEU A 150 -7.90 28.59 -10.95
CA LEU A 150 -7.45 29.42 -12.08
C LEU A 150 -7.35 28.63 -13.39
N ARG A 151 -6.59 27.54 -13.40
CA ARG A 151 -6.28 26.80 -14.64
C ARG A 151 -7.21 25.61 -14.86
N TYR A 152 -7.59 24.94 -13.78
CA TYR A 152 -8.44 23.76 -13.80
C TYR A 152 -9.04 23.49 -12.42
N GLY A 153 -10.01 22.58 -12.36
CA GLY A 153 -10.75 22.26 -11.15
C GLY A 153 -11.96 23.18 -10.98
N LEU A 154 -12.59 23.06 -9.80
CA LEU A 154 -13.71 23.93 -9.42
C LEU A 154 -13.26 25.37 -9.27
N ARG A 155 -14.00 26.31 -9.88
CA ARG A 155 -13.84 27.74 -9.71
C ARG A 155 -15.10 28.33 -9.12
N VAL A 156 -14.98 28.89 -7.91
CA VAL A 156 -16.06 29.58 -7.23
C VAL A 156 -15.73 31.08 -7.20
N PRO A 157 -16.58 31.96 -7.75
CA PRO A 157 -16.33 33.39 -7.75
C PRO A 157 -16.15 33.99 -6.35
N GLY A 158 -15.44 35.08 -6.26
CA GLY A 158 -15.27 35.90 -5.08
C GLY A 158 -15.18 37.38 -5.46
N GLU A 159 -15.36 38.26 -4.49
CA GLU A 159 -15.26 39.71 -4.70
C GLU A 159 -13.84 40.13 -5.13
N HIS A 160 -12.84 39.43 -4.62
CA HIS A 160 -11.43 39.63 -4.91
C HIS A 160 -10.76 38.26 -5.19
N LEU A 161 -9.53 38.28 -5.72
CA LEU A 161 -8.76 37.09 -6.07
C LEU A 161 -8.60 36.15 -4.87
N ASP A 162 -8.29 36.69 -3.70
CA ASP A 162 -8.13 35.89 -2.47
C ASP A 162 -9.43 35.16 -2.08
N ASN A 163 -10.59 35.86 -2.20
CA ASN A 163 -11.89 35.25 -1.93
C ASN A 163 -12.20 34.13 -2.92
N MET A 164 -11.86 34.31 -4.20
CA MET A 164 -12.01 33.23 -5.20
C MET A 164 -11.17 31.98 -4.83
N TYR A 165 -9.91 32.16 -4.39
CA TYR A 165 -9.08 31.05 -3.92
C TYR A 165 -9.69 30.36 -2.70
N ILE A 166 -10.08 31.15 -1.69
CA ILE A 166 -10.69 30.63 -0.46
C ILE A 166 -11.96 29.84 -0.79
N ASN A 167 -12.88 30.40 -1.57
CA ASN A 167 -14.14 29.80 -1.91
C ASN A 167 -13.93 28.50 -2.73
N SER A 168 -13.10 28.56 -3.77
CA SER A 168 -12.81 27.39 -4.63
C SER A 168 -12.21 26.24 -3.86
N ARG A 169 -11.26 26.51 -2.97
CA ARG A 169 -10.62 25.45 -2.16
C ARG A 169 -11.51 24.98 -1.01
N THR A 170 -12.34 25.86 -0.46
CA THR A 170 -13.30 25.50 0.60
C THR A 170 -14.38 24.57 0.08
N GLU A 171 -14.94 24.85 -1.07
CA GLU A 171 -16.01 24.02 -1.68
C GLU A 171 -15.43 22.80 -2.40
N GLY A 172 -14.27 22.94 -3.06
CA GLY A 172 -13.69 21.89 -3.90
C GLY A 172 -13.02 20.76 -3.12
N PHE A 173 -12.55 20.99 -1.90
CA PHE A 173 -11.88 19.95 -1.10
C PHE A 173 -12.76 19.45 0.05
N GLY A 174 -12.88 18.12 0.17
CA GLY A 174 -13.52 17.48 1.29
C GLY A 174 -12.77 17.69 2.62
N LYS A 175 -13.41 17.40 3.73
CA LYS A 175 -12.91 17.63 5.09
C LYS A 175 -11.55 16.97 5.35
N GLU A 176 -11.39 15.71 4.94
CA GLU A 176 -10.13 14.97 5.15
C GLU A 176 -8.98 15.52 4.29
N VAL A 177 -9.25 15.88 3.04
CA VAL A 177 -8.25 16.48 2.15
C VAL A 177 -7.76 17.80 2.72
N LYS A 178 -8.68 18.67 3.19
CA LYS A 178 -8.33 19.94 3.88
C LYS A 178 -7.45 19.71 5.10
N ARG A 179 -7.78 18.71 5.93
CA ARG A 179 -6.96 18.33 7.09
C ARG A 179 -5.55 17.97 6.68
N ARG A 180 -5.37 17.13 5.66
CA ARG A 180 -4.05 16.72 5.16
C ARG A 180 -3.25 17.87 4.56
N ILE A 181 -3.90 18.77 3.83
CA ILE A 181 -3.26 19.98 3.32
C ILE A 181 -2.75 20.84 4.49
N MET A 182 -3.55 21.05 5.53
CA MET A 182 -3.15 21.82 6.71
C MET A 182 -1.96 21.19 7.45
N ILE A 183 -2.02 19.87 7.70
CA ILE A 183 -0.91 19.13 8.33
C ILE A 183 0.35 19.25 7.48
N GLY A 184 0.25 19.05 6.17
CA GLY A 184 1.38 19.13 5.26
C GLY A 184 2.00 20.53 5.20
N THR A 185 1.18 21.56 5.15
CA THR A 185 1.64 22.96 5.19
C THR A 185 2.39 23.26 6.49
N TYR A 186 1.88 22.80 7.63
CA TYR A 186 2.56 22.92 8.91
C TYR A 186 3.91 22.22 8.93
N VAL A 187 3.95 20.96 8.48
CA VAL A 187 5.17 20.14 8.44
C VAL A 187 6.26 20.75 7.55
N LEU A 188 5.87 21.46 6.48
CA LEU A 188 6.79 22.11 5.54
C LEU A 188 7.14 23.55 5.93
N SER A 189 6.54 24.10 6.98
CA SER A 189 6.80 25.47 7.41
C SER A 189 8.18 25.64 8.04
N ALA A 190 8.66 26.89 8.08
CA ALA A 190 9.95 27.24 8.65
C ALA A 190 10.05 26.80 10.13
N GLY A 191 11.16 26.19 10.49
CA GLY A 191 11.41 25.62 11.82
C GLY A 191 10.89 24.20 12.03
N TYR A 192 9.96 23.71 11.21
CA TYR A 192 9.42 22.35 11.32
C TYR A 192 9.87 21.40 10.21
N TYR A 193 10.32 21.93 9.07
CA TYR A 193 10.78 21.16 7.93
C TYR A 193 11.87 20.13 8.30
N ASP A 194 12.91 20.58 8.99
CA ASP A 194 14.03 19.69 9.40
C ASP A 194 13.59 18.71 10.48
N ALA A 195 12.79 19.18 11.44
CA ALA A 195 12.36 18.41 12.60
C ALA A 195 11.38 17.29 12.22
N TYR A 196 10.54 17.51 11.20
CA TYR A 196 9.50 16.56 10.79
C TYR A 196 9.78 15.94 9.42
N TYR A 197 9.82 16.74 8.35
CA TYR A 197 9.89 16.19 7.00
C TYR A 197 11.24 15.51 6.72
N LEU A 198 12.35 16.18 6.96
CA LEU A 198 13.67 15.56 6.76
C LEU A 198 13.90 14.37 7.69
N LYS A 199 13.44 14.46 8.94
CA LYS A 199 13.50 13.32 9.86
C LYS A 199 12.69 12.14 9.35
N ALA A 200 11.48 12.36 8.86
CA ALA A 200 10.64 11.32 8.26
C ALA A 200 11.29 10.68 7.03
N GLN A 201 11.93 11.47 6.17
CA GLN A 201 12.69 10.94 5.02
C GLN A 201 13.89 10.06 5.47
N LYS A 202 14.60 10.44 6.53
CA LYS A 202 15.67 9.60 7.11
C LYS A 202 15.12 8.29 7.66
N VAL A 203 13.99 8.32 8.38
CA VAL A 203 13.32 7.12 8.90
C VAL A 203 12.80 6.25 7.75
N ARG A 204 12.23 6.83 6.69
CA ARG A 204 11.83 6.12 5.47
C ARG A 204 13.00 5.30 4.88
N ARG A 205 14.21 5.89 4.86
CA ARG A 205 15.40 5.17 4.40
C ARG A 205 15.71 3.96 5.28
N LEU A 206 15.64 4.10 6.61
CA LEU A 206 15.86 2.98 7.54
C LEU A 206 14.84 1.86 7.32
N ILE A 207 13.56 2.21 7.11
CA ILE A 207 12.51 1.23 6.77
C ILE A 207 12.84 0.48 5.48
N ARG A 208 13.26 1.20 4.43
CA ARG A 208 13.70 0.57 3.19
C ARG A 208 14.90 -0.36 3.40
N ASP A 209 15.89 0.08 4.18
CA ASP A 209 17.11 -0.69 4.45
C ASP A 209 16.82 -1.98 5.23
N ASP A 210 15.78 -2.00 6.10
CA ASP A 210 15.29 -3.22 6.74
C ASP A 210 14.82 -4.25 5.70
N PHE A 211 14.01 -3.82 4.72
CA PHE A 211 13.56 -4.71 3.64
C PHE A 211 14.73 -5.21 2.78
N VAL A 212 15.70 -4.35 2.46
CA VAL A 212 16.88 -4.75 1.69
C VAL A 212 17.63 -5.88 2.41
N LYS A 213 17.88 -5.75 3.73
CA LYS A 213 18.52 -6.78 4.55
C LYS A 213 17.67 -8.05 4.67
N ALA A 214 16.35 -7.92 4.81
CA ALA A 214 15.44 -9.06 4.85
C ALA A 214 15.50 -9.87 3.57
N PHE A 215 15.54 -9.19 2.41
CA PHE A 215 15.62 -9.83 1.11
C PHE A 215 16.99 -10.44 0.75
N GLU A 216 18.01 -10.29 1.60
CA GLU A 216 19.22 -11.11 1.52
C GLU A 216 18.96 -12.55 2.01
N LYS A 217 17.92 -12.74 2.84
CA LYS A 217 17.57 -14.01 3.47
C LYS A 217 16.37 -14.72 2.85
N CYS A 218 15.49 -13.98 2.19
CA CYS A 218 14.24 -14.51 1.62
C CYS A 218 13.95 -13.97 0.21
N ASP A 219 13.06 -14.65 -0.51
CA ASP A 219 12.64 -14.27 -1.86
C ASP A 219 11.41 -13.37 -1.82
N VAL A 220 10.45 -13.70 -0.96
CA VAL A 220 9.25 -12.90 -0.69
C VAL A 220 8.97 -12.89 0.81
N ILE A 221 8.13 -11.94 1.24
CA ILE A 221 7.68 -11.82 2.63
C ILE A 221 6.18 -12.02 2.67
N LEU A 222 5.68 -12.83 3.62
CA LEU A 222 4.26 -13.06 3.84
C LEU A 222 3.80 -12.39 5.14
N THR A 223 2.74 -11.58 5.05
CA THR A 223 2.16 -10.87 6.20
C THR A 223 0.63 -10.83 6.10
N PRO A 224 -0.08 -10.46 7.18
CA PRO A 224 -1.45 -9.97 7.07
C PRO A 224 -1.49 -8.69 6.22
N THR A 225 -2.64 -8.40 5.57
CA THR A 225 -2.85 -7.15 4.85
C THR A 225 -3.38 -6.06 5.77
N ALA A 226 -4.33 -6.39 6.64
CA ALA A 226 -4.97 -5.46 7.58
C ALA A 226 -5.03 -6.09 8.98
N PRO A 227 -5.08 -5.29 10.05
CA PRO A 227 -5.10 -5.79 11.43
C PRO A 227 -6.46 -6.33 11.87
N SER A 228 -7.52 -6.08 11.10
CA SER A 228 -8.89 -6.48 11.38
C SER A 228 -9.67 -6.74 10.08
N PRO A 229 -10.83 -7.39 10.12
CA PRO A 229 -11.80 -7.32 9.03
C PRO A 229 -12.32 -5.90 8.82
N ALA A 230 -13.14 -5.70 7.77
CA ALA A 230 -13.78 -4.41 7.50
C ALA A 230 -14.68 -3.98 8.68
N PHE A 231 -14.70 -2.68 8.95
CA PHE A 231 -15.55 -2.06 9.95
C PHE A 231 -16.89 -1.62 9.33
N PRO A 232 -17.97 -1.45 10.13
CA PRO A 232 -19.28 -1.02 9.63
C PRO A 232 -19.24 0.36 8.96
N ILE A 233 -20.05 0.53 7.91
CA ILE A 233 -20.22 1.85 7.26
C ILE A 233 -20.87 2.79 8.28
N GLY A 234 -20.27 3.97 8.47
CA GLY A 234 -20.76 4.96 9.43
C GLY A 234 -20.31 4.72 10.87
N ASP A 235 -19.35 3.81 11.11
CA ASP A 235 -18.78 3.60 12.44
C ASP A 235 -18.20 4.90 12.99
N LYS A 236 -18.82 5.39 14.09
CA LYS A 236 -18.43 6.64 14.73
C LYS A 236 -17.00 6.60 15.28
N SER A 237 -16.56 5.45 15.79
CA SER A 237 -15.19 5.29 16.33
C SER A 237 -14.14 5.51 15.26
N MET A 238 -14.42 5.14 14.02
CA MET A 238 -13.55 5.36 12.85
C MET A 238 -13.66 6.77 12.27
N LEU A 239 -14.85 7.37 12.32
CA LEU A 239 -15.10 8.70 11.76
C LEU A 239 -14.65 9.84 12.68
N GLU A 240 -14.83 9.68 14.00
CA GLU A 240 -14.53 10.71 15.00
C GLU A 240 -13.06 10.73 15.42
N ASN A 241 -12.39 9.56 15.40
CA ASN A 241 -10.97 9.45 15.70
C ASN A 241 -10.16 9.02 14.45
N PRO A 242 -9.51 9.97 13.77
CA PRO A 242 -8.70 9.67 12.59
C PRO A 242 -7.59 8.63 12.84
N ILE A 243 -7.09 8.52 14.07
CA ILE A 243 -6.03 7.55 14.43
C ILE A 243 -6.52 6.12 14.25
N ASN A 244 -7.76 5.84 14.64
CA ASN A 244 -8.36 4.50 14.46
C ASN A 244 -8.43 4.11 12.98
N MET A 245 -8.82 5.06 12.11
CA MET A 245 -8.81 4.86 10.67
C MET A 245 -7.39 4.59 10.16
N TYR A 246 -6.40 5.34 10.64
CA TYR A 246 -5.00 5.21 10.20
C TYR A 246 -4.34 3.91 10.65
N LEU A 247 -4.73 3.33 11.78
CA LEU A 247 -4.21 2.05 12.25
C LEU A 247 -4.51 0.88 11.30
N ASN A 248 -5.55 0.99 10.46
CA ASN A 248 -5.83 -0.01 9.43
C ASN A 248 -4.71 -0.15 8.38
N ASP A 249 -3.84 0.85 8.27
CA ASP A 249 -2.74 0.89 7.30
C ASP A 249 -1.42 0.29 7.83
N VAL A 250 -1.37 -0.15 9.09
CA VAL A 250 -0.14 -0.52 9.81
C VAL A 250 0.73 -1.53 9.06
N PHE A 251 0.12 -2.50 8.37
CA PHE A 251 0.84 -3.55 7.63
C PHE A 251 1.16 -3.19 6.18
N THR A 252 0.62 -2.09 5.66
CA THR A 252 0.76 -1.73 4.24
C THR A 252 1.66 -0.53 3.98
N VAL A 253 1.75 0.41 4.92
CA VAL A 253 2.47 1.68 4.70
C VAL A 253 3.98 1.50 4.59
N SER A 254 4.59 0.58 5.35
CA SER A 254 6.04 0.30 5.30
C SER A 254 6.48 -0.11 3.90
N VAL A 255 5.71 -0.98 3.25
CA VAL A 255 5.94 -1.44 1.88
C VAL A 255 5.86 -0.30 0.87
N SER A 256 4.88 0.61 1.04
CA SER A 256 4.73 1.80 0.20
C SER A 256 5.90 2.77 0.38
N LEU A 257 6.33 3.01 1.63
CA LEU A 257 7.50 3.84 1.95
C LEU A 257 8.79 3.27 1.35
N ALA A 258 8.93 1.95 1.32
CA ALA A 258 10.07 1.28 0.70
C ALA A 258 10.00 1.20 -0.83
N GLY A 259 8.86 1.53 -1.46
CA GLY A 259 8.66 1.49 -2.91
C GLY A 259 8.50 0.10 -3.50
N LEU A 260 8.25 -0.92 -2.68
CA LEU A 260 8.25 -2.34 -3.06
C LEU A 260 6.90 -2.79 -3.64
N PRO A 261 6.89 -3.84 -4.48
CA PRO A 261 5.66 -4.46 -4.93
C PRO A 261 5.05 -5.31 -3.82
N ALA A 262 3.72 -5.31 -3.73
CA ALA A 262 3.01 -6.23 -2.85
C ALA A 262 1.58 -6.45 -3.32
N MET A 263 1.11 -7.69 -3.13
CA MET A 263 -0.23 -8.14 -3.47
C MET A 263 -0.99 -8.53 -2.21
N SER A 264 -2.22 -8.09 -2.11
CA SER A 264 -3.21 -8.62 -1.17
C SER A 264 -4.12 -9.61 -1.88
N LEU A 265 -4.37 -10.74 -1.25
CA LEU A 265 -5.34 -11.73 -1.72
C LEU A 265 -6.24 -12.16 -0.56
N PRO A 266 -7.51 -12.55 -0.84
CA PRO A 266 -8.39 -13.05 0.18
C PRO A 266 -7.87 -14.40 0.71
N ALA A 267 -7.93 -14.61 2.04
CA ALA A 267 -7.34 -15.78 2.69
C ALA A 267 -8.30 -16.51 3.65
N GLY A 268 -9.51 -16.00 3.79
CA GLY A 268 -10.54 -16.59 4.63
C GLY A 268 -11.62 -15.59 5.00
N LEU A 269 -12.54 -16.04 5.84
CA LEU A 269 -13.59 -15.21 6.41
C LEU A 269 -13.43 -15.16 7.94
N SER A 270 -13.82 -14.05 8.54
CA SER A 270 -14.00 -13.91 9.98
C SER A 270 -15.23 -14.71 10.45
N ALA A 271 -15.41 -14.84 11.76
CA ALA A 271 -16.61 -15.45 12.33
C ALA A 271 -17.91 -14.74 11.91
N GLU A 272 -17.83 -13.45 11.59
CA GLU A 272 -18.93 -12.63 11.08
C GLU A 272 -19.13 -12.75 9.55
N GLY A 273 -18.30 -13.55 8.87
CA GLY A 273 -18.36 -13.75 7.41
C GLY A 273 -17.70 -12.62 6.60
N LEU A 274 -16.87 -11.77 7.22
CA LEU A 274 -16.15 -10.71 6.54
C LEU A 274 -14.80 -11.22 6.01
N PRO A 275 -14.34 -10.76 4.82
CA PRO A 275 -13.08 -11.19 4.25
C PRO A 275 -11.86 -10.82 5.11
N LEU A 276 -10.87 -11.71 5.12
CA LEU A 276 -9.55 -11.53 5.72
C LEU A 276 -8.49 -11.71 4.63
N GLY A 277 -7.49 -10.83 4.60
CA GLY A 277 -6.48 -10.81 3.54
C GLY A 277 -5.06 -11.12 4.01
N LEU A 278 -4.32 -11.86 3.18
CA LEU A 278 -2.87 -12.00 3.30
C LEU A 278 -2.16 -11.13 2.27
N GLN A 279 -0.94 -10.72 2.59
CA GLN A 279 -0.11 -9.88 1.74
C GLN A 279 1.21 -10.59 1.43
N VAL A 280 1.53 -10.69 0.13
CA VAL A 280 2.83 -11.14 -0.38
C VAL A 280 3.62 -9.92 -0.83
N ILE A 281 4.82 -9.70 -0.29
CA ILE A 281 5.70 -8.58 -0.59
C ILE A 281 6.92 -9.11 -1.34
N GLY A 282 7.29 -8.50 -2.45
CA GLY A 282 8.44 -8.89 -3.28
C GLY A 282 9.57 -7.86 -3.27
N LYS A 283 10.70 -8.27 -3.85
CA LYS A 283 11.82 -7.37 -4.17
C LYS A 283 11.38 -6.34 -5.22
N ALA A 284 12.07 -5.20 -5.26
CA ALA A 284 11.81 -4.20 -6.28
C ALA A 284 11.94 -4.80 -7.69
N PHE A 285 10.93 -4.61 -8.52
CA PHE A 285 10.80 -5.11 -9.88
C PHE A 285 10.72 -6.65 -10.02
N ASP A 286 10.50 -7.36 -8.92
CA ASP A 286 10.25 -8.80 -8.89
C ASP A 286 8.77 -9.12 -8.56
N GLU A 287 7.85 -8.51 -9.30
CA GLU A 287 6.44 -8.83 -9.22
C GLU A 287 6.17 -10.30 -9.62
N GLY A 288 7.06 -10.91 -10.40
CA GLY A 288 6.97 -12.32 -10.78
C GLY A 288 6.93 -13.26 -9.59
N SER A 289 7.85 -13.10 -8.64
CA SER A 289 7.87 -13.88 -7.39
C SER A 289 6.61 -13.63 -6.53
N VAL A 290 6.07 -12.40 -6.56
CA VAL A 290 4.80 -12.07 -5.88
C VAL A 290 3.64 -12.84 -6.52
N PHE A 291 3.51 -12.82 -7.85
CA PHE A 291 2.48 -13.57 -8.58
C PHE A 291 2.58 -15.07 -8.36
N LYS A 292 3.79 -15.62 -8.44
CA LYS A 292 4.08 -17.03 -8.20
C LYS A 292 3.60 -17.48 -6.82
N THR A 293 3.97 -16.76 -5.77
CA THR A 293 3.60 -17.10 -4.39
C THR A 293 2.12 -16.88 -4.12
N ALA A 294 1.56 -15.77 -4.63
CA ALA A 294 0.14 -15.46 -4.46
C ALA A 294 -0.76 -16.49 -5.17
N SER A 295 -0.39 -16.94 -6.38
CA SER A 295 -1.17 -17.96 -7.08
C SER A 295 -1.14 -19.32 -6.36
N ALA A 296 0.00 -19.69 -5.76
CA ALA A 296 0.10 -20.91 -4.95
C ALA A 296 -0.83 -20.86 -3.72
N LEU A 297 -0.87 -19.71 -3.03
CA LEU A 297 -1.81 -19.49 -1.91
C LEU A 297 -3.27 -19.52 -2.38
N GLU A 298 -3.60 -18.84 -3.49
CA GLU A 298 -4.97 -18.77 -4.01
C GLU A 298 -5.52 -20.16 -4.36
N GLU A 299 -4.70 -21.02 -4.96
CA GLU A 299 -5.04 -22.42 -5.29
C GLU A 299 -5.38 -23.25 -4.06
N ASP A 300 -4.69 -23.05 -2.93
CA ASP A 300 -4.93 -23.80 -1.69
C ASP A 300 -6.08 -23.22 -0.86
N ILE A 301 -6.20 -21.88 -0.83
CA ILE A 301 -7.23 -21.18 -0.07
C ILE A 301 -8.61 -21.44 -0.65
N LYS A 302 -8.76 -21.45 -1.98
CA LYS A 302 -10.03 -21.64 -2.71
C LYS A 302 -11.14 -20.75 -2.16
N PHE A 303 -10.85 -19.46 -2.04
CA PHE A 303 -11.76 -18.48 -1.44
C PHE A 303 -13.07 -18.39 -2.24
N GLU A 304 -14.17 -18.75 -1.59
CA GLU A 304 -15.51 -18.60 -2.15
C GLU A 304 -16.10 -17.24 -1.77
N ARG A 305 -16.42 -16.43 -2.79
CA ARG A 305 -17.14 -15.16 -2.60
C ARG A 305 -18.62 -15.46 -2.43
N LYS A 306 -19.17 -14.99 -1.34
CA LYS A 306 -20.60 -15.09 -1.09
C LYS A 306 -21.37 -13.98 -1.81
#